data_3680a530ac7fbf12478a68d78e997faf
#
_entry.id   3680a530ac7fbf12478a68d78e997faf
#
_cell.length_a   1.000
_cell.length_b   1.000
_cell.length_c   1.000
_cell.angle_alpha   90.00
_cell.angle_beta   90.00
_cell.angle_gamma   90.00
#
_symmetry.space_group_name_H-M   'P 1'
#
loop_
_entity.id
_entity.type
_entity.pdbx_description
1 polymer ?
#
loop_
_entity_poly.entity_id
_entity_poly.type
_entity_poly.pdbx_seq_one_letter_code
_entity_poly.pdbx_strand_id
1 'polypeptide(L)'
;MATGASASWSHFDHDADIGVRGGGLTPAVAFEQAALALTAVITEAPVAAAEAVTVTCAAPDAETLFVDWLNALVFEMATRRMLFGRFKVEIRQDGECRLDGQAWGEKVDRLRHRPSVEVKGATFTALSVHQDADGLWRAQCVVDV
;
A
#
# COMPACT_ATOMS: atom_id res chain seq x y z
N MET A 1 -16.03 -8.85 13.71
CA MET A 1 -15.46 -9.13 13.68
C MET A 1 -14.33 -9.43 12.89
N ALA A 2 -14.31 -10.08 12.31
CA ALA A 2 -13.28 -10.72 11.67
C ALA A 2 -12.42 -9.95 10.72
N THR A 3 -12.86 -8.79 10.24
CA THR A 3 -12.07 -8.00 9.30
C THR A 3 -10.69 -7.66 9.85
N GLY A 4 -10.63 -7.22 11.11
CA GLY A 4 -9.36 -6.91 11.75
C GLY A 4 -8.46 -8.13 11.90
N ALA A 5 -9.05 -9.28 12.26
CA ALA A 5 -8.30 -10.51 12.43
C ALA A 5 -7.80 -11.09 11.11
N SER A 6 -8.50 -10.81 9.99
CA SER A 6 -8.13 -11.29 8.67
C SER A 6 -7.18 -10.37 7.93
N ALA A 7 -7.14 -9.10 8.34
CA ALA A 7 -6.30 -8.09 7.70
C ALA A 7 -4.86 -8.25 8.18
N SER A 8 -3.93 -8.36 7.24
CA SER A 8 -2.52 -8.52 7.58
C SER A 8 -1.64 -8.07 6.43
N TRP A 9 -0.38 -7.78 6.76
CA TRP A 9 0.60 -7.47 5.74
C TRP A 9 1.90 -8.19 6.06
N SER A 10 2.74 -8.36 5.03
CA SER A 10 4.05 -8.96 5.17
C SER A 10 4.98 -8.47 4.08
N HIS A 11 6.26 -8.75 4.26
CA HIS A 11 7.27 -8.55 3.24
C HIS A 11 7.75 -9.90 2.74
N PHE A 12 8.27 -9.93 1.51
CA PHE A 12 8.97 -11.10 1.00
C PHE A 12 10.23 -10.64 0.26
N ASP A 13 11.24 -11.50 0.27
CA ASP A 13 12.51 -11.17 -0.37
C ASP A 13 12.43 -11.36 -1.88
N HIS A 14 13.08 -10.48 -2.62
CA HIS A 14 13.21 -10.61 -4.07
C HIS A 14 14.52 -9.94 -4.50
N ASP A 15 15.58 -10.75 -4.61
CA ASP A 15 16.92 -10.28 -4.97
C ASP A 15 17.35 -9.11 -4.06
N ALA A 16 17.69 -7.94 -4.62
CA ALA A 16 18.09 -6.77 -3.86
C ALA A 16 16.90 -5.89 -3.46
N ASP A 17 15.69 -6.26 -3.86
CA ASP A 17 14.47 -5.48 -3.60
C ASP A 17 13.59 -6.19 -2.57
N ILE A 18 12.47 -5.54 -2.22
CA ILE A 18 11.55 -6.05 -1.20
C ILE A 18 10.16 -6.18 -1.80
N GLY A 19 9.52 -7.32 -1.55
CA GLY A 19 8.12 -7.51 -1.89
C GLY A 19 7.22 -7.04 -0.76
N VAL A 20 6.12 -6.39 -1.12
CA VAL A 20 5.06 -5.99 -0.18
C VAL A 20 3.80 -6.80 -0.47
N ARG A 21 3.12 -7.25 0.57
CA ARG A 21 1.92 -8.08 0.44
C ARG A 21 0.91 -7.67 1.48
N GLY A 22 -0.34 -7.46 1.03
CA GLY A 22 -1.46 -7.20 1.93
C GLY A 22 -2.53 -8.26 1.73
N GLY A 23 -3.26 -8.57 2.80
CA GLY A 23 -4.36 -9.53 2.77
C GLY A 23 -5.56 -9.08 3.56
N GLY A 24 -6.73 -9.55 3.17
CA GLY A 24 -7.96 -9.24 3.88
C GLY A 24 -9.18 -9.84 3.21
N LEU A 25 -10.35 -9.52 3.76
CA LEU A 25 -11.62 -10.07 3.28
C LEU A 25 -12.08 -9.48 1.95
N THR A 26 -11.52 -8.34 1.54
CA THR A 26 -11.86 -7.68 0.27
C THR A 26 -10.58 -7.18 -0.39
N PRO A 27 -10.62 -6.93 -1.71
CA PRO A 27 -9.48 -6.30 -2.37
C PRO A 27 -9.08 -4.97 -1.75
N ALA A 28 -10.07 -4.16 -1.33
CA ALA A 28 -9.80 -2.85 -0.71
C ALA A 28 -8.97 -3.01 0.56
N VAL A 29 -9.32 -3.96 1.42
CA VAL A 29 -8.57 -4.23 2.66
C VAL A 29 -7.16 -4.72 2.31
N ALA A 30 -7.02 -5.60 1.30
CA ALA A 30 -5.71 -6.06 0.88
C ALA A 30 -4.83 -4.90 0.40
N PHE A 31 -5.40 -3.93 -0.32
CA PHE A 31 -4.69 -2.74 -0.78
C PHE A 31 -4.26 -1.86 0.40
N GLU A 32 -5.14 -1.70 1.40
CA GLU A 32 -4.82 -0.93 2.62
C GLU A 32 -3.65 -1.57 3.36
N GLN A 33 -3.68 -2.89 3.51
CA GLN A 33 -2.63 -3.62 4.23
C GLN A 33 -1.30 -3.58 3.46
N ALA A 34 -1.34 -3.69 2.14
CA ALA A 34 -0.12 -3.56 1.34
C ALA A 34 0.50 -2.16 1.47
N ALA A 35 -0.33 -1.13 1.62
CA ALA A 35 0.17 0.22 1.87
C ALA A 35 0.86 0.33 3.23
N LEU A 36 0.35 -0.37 4.25
CA LEU A 36 1.06 -0.47 5.54
C LEU A 36 2.40 -1.18 5.38
N ALA A 37 2.44 -2.24 4.57
CA ALA A 37 3.69 -2.93 4.27
C ALA A 37 4.68 -2.00 3.56
N LEU A 38 4.19 -1.13 2.68
CA LEU A 38 5.02 -0.15 1.99
C LEU A 38 5.68 0.81 2.99
N THR A 39 4.90 1.36 3.91
CA THR A 39 5.44 2.24 4.94
C THR A 39 6.46 1.52 5.80
N ALA A 40 6.20 0.25 6.13
CA ALA A 40 7.10 -0.54 6.98
C ALA A 40 8.44 -0.85 6.30
N VAL A 41 8.54 -0.76 4.98
CA VAL A 41 9.83 -0.81 4.28
C VAL A 41 10.67 0.42 4.63
N ILE A 42 10.02 1.55 4.78
CA ILE A 42 10.70 2.84 4.99
C ILE A 42 11.04 3.07 6.46
N THR A 43 10.10 2.81 7.35
CA THR A 43 10.28 3.08 8.78
C THR A 43 9.57 2.03 9.63
N GLU A 44 10.19 1.71 10.78
CA GLU A 44 9.55 0.87 11.80
C GLU A 44 8.87 1.72 12.88
N ALA A 45 9.05 3.03 12.83
CA ALA A 45 8.48 3.94 13.82
C ALA A 45 6.99 4.16 13.55
N PRO A 46 6.20 4.45 14.61
CA PRO A 46 4.80 4.85 14.40
C PRO A 46 4.71 6.13 13.60
N VAL A 47 3.67 6.23 12.79
CA VAL A 47 3.39 7.43 11.99
C VAL A 47 2.05 7.99 12.44
N ALA A 48 2.04 9.24 12.89
CA ALA A 48 0.82 9.88 13.39
C ALA A 48 -0.13 10.23 12.24
N ALA A 49 -1.43 10.04 12.46
CA ALA A 49 -2.47 10.34 11.47
C ALA A 49 -2.90 11.81 11.58
N ALA A 50 -1.95 12.72 11.36
CA ALA A 50 -2.18 14.16 11.59
C ALA A 50 -2.85 14.85 10.40
N GLU A 51 -2.54 14.43 9.17
CA GLU A 51 -3.09 15.05 7.95
C GLU A 51 -3.61 13.97 7.03
N ALA A 52 -4.68 14.28 6.31
CA ALA A 52 -5.27 13.35 5.33
C ALA A 52 -4.95 13.82 3.92
N VAL A 53 -4.62 12.86 3.05
CA VAL A 53 -4.36 13.11 1.63
C VAL A 53 -5.27 12.17 0.84
N THR A 54 -5.98 12.74 -0.14
CA THR A 54 -6.85 11.95 -1.02
C THR A 54 -6.06 11.44 -2.22
N VAL A 55 -6.25 10.16 -2.54
CA VAL A 55 -5.60 9.51 -3.67
C VAL A 55 -6.67 8.83 -4.52
N THR A 56 -6.70 9.12 -5.82
CA THR A 56 -7.63 8.47 -6.74
C THR A 56 -6.85 7.84 -7.90
N CYS A 57 -7.27 6.64 -8.28
CA CYS A 57 -6.67 5.91 -9.39
C CYS A 57 -7.75 5.25 -10.23
N ALA A 58 -7.43 4.97 -11.49
CA ALA A 58 -8.29 4.19 -12.37
C ALA A 58 -7.41 3.38 -13.30
N ALA A 59 -7.77 2.12 -13.52
CA ALA A 59 -6.97 1.20 -14.33
C ALA A 59 -7.88 0.14 -14.96
N PRO A 60 -7.42 -0.52 -16.05
CA PRO A 60 -8.26 -1.54 -16.71
C PRO A 60 -8.51 -2.78 -15.86
N ASP A 61 -7.62 -3.10 -14.92
CA ASP A 61 -7.74 -4.30 -14.09
C ASP A 61 -7.22 -4.02 -12.67
N ALA A 62 -7.49 -4.96 -11.77
CA ALA A 62 -7.15 -4.81 -10.35
C ALA A 62 -5.64 -4.80 -10.10
N GLU A 63 -4.89 -5.55 -10.90
CA GLU A 63 -3.45 -5.63 -10.71
C GLU A 63 -2.77 -4.32 -11.08
N THR A 64 -3.12 -3.74 -12.22
CA THR A 64 -2.62 -2.43 -12.61
C THR A 64 -3.06 -1.37 -11.60
N LEU A 65 -4.31 -1.45 -11.14
CA LEU A 65 -4.82 -0.53 -10.13
C LEU A 65 -3.99 -0.59 -8.85
N PHE A 66 -3.57 -1.78 -8.44
CA PHE A 66 -2.76 -1.96 -7.25
C PHE A 66 -1.40 -1.26 -7.38
N VAL A 67 -0.73 -1.45 -8.52
CA VAL A 67 0.56 -0.78 -8.77
C VAL A 67 0.38 0.73 -8.79
N ASP A 68 -0.69 1.21 -9.44
CA ASP A 68 -0.99 2.65 -9.49
C ASP A 68 -1.25 3.23 -8.11
N TRP A 69 -1.96 2.47 -7.25
CA TRP A 69 -2.21 2.87 -5.86
C TRP A 69 -0.90 3.07 -5.10
N LEU A 70 0.00 2.08 -5.15
CA LEU A 70 1.28 2.17 -4.44
C LEU A 70 2.14 3.30 -5.00
N ASN A 71 2.19 3.45 -6.32
CA ASN A 71 2.97 4.52 -6.94
C ASN A 71 2.41 5.90 -6.63
N ALA A 72 1.08 6.04 -6.52
CA ALA A 72 0.48 7.29 -6.11
C ALA A 72 0.88 7.65 -4.67
N LEU A 73 0.95 6.65 -3.78
CA LEU A 73 1.41 6.88 -2.41
C LEU A 73 2.89 7.28 -2.39
N VAL A 74 3.72 6.63 -3.18
CA VAL A 74 5.15 6.99 -3.28
C VAL A 74 5.29 8.44 -3.75
N PHE A 75 4.50 8.84 -4.75
CA PHE A 75 4.51 10.21 -5.26
C PHE A 75 4.12 11.22 -4.17
N GLU A 76 3.04 10.94 -3.43
CA GLU A 76 2.58 11.84 -2.38
C GLU A 76 3.59 11.92 -1.24
N MET A 77 4.21 10.81 -0.87
CA MET A 77 5.25 10.81 0.15
C MET A 77 6.43 11.68 -0.27
N ALA A 78 6.87 11.55 -1.51
CA ALA A 78 8.03 12.29 -2.00
C ALA A 78 7.75 13.79 -2.15
N THR A 79 6.61 14.15 -2.76
CA THR A 79 6.30 15.56 -3.05
C THR A 79 5.90 16.32 -1.80
N ARG A 80 5.23 15.68 -0.86
CA ARG A 80 4.80 16.31 0.40
C ARG A 80 5.79 16.14 1.53
N ARG A 81 6.80 15.28 1.35
CA ARG A 81 7.77 14.92 2.39
C ARG A 81 7.03 14.37 3.62
N MET A 82 6.13 13.42 3.38
CA MET A 82 5.30 12.80 4.40
C MET A 82 5.50 11.29 4.43
N LEU A 83 5.16 10.70 5.57
CA LEU A 83 4.94 9.27 5.70
C LEU A 83 3.50 9.05 6.08
N PHE A 84 2.91 7.95 5.62
CA PHE A 84 1.51 7.61 5.92
C PHE A 84 1.47 6.31 6.71
N GLY A 85 0.60 6.26 7.72
CA GLY A 85 0.47 5.10 8.59
C GLY A 85 -0.96 4.57 8.71
N ARG A 86 -1.91 5.17 7.99
CA ARG A 86 -3.30 4.74 8.00
C ARG A 86 -3.90 4.97 6.63
N PHE A 87 -4.72 4.01 6.18
CA PHE A 87 -5.26 4.04 4.82
C PHE A 87 -6.70 3.58 4.81
N LYS A 88 -7.51 4.17 3.94
CA LYS A 88 -8.87 3.74 3.67
C LYS A 88 -9.07 3.73 2.17
N VAL A 89 -9.54 2.60 1.64
CA VAL A 89 -9.66 2.39 0.20
C VAL A 89 -11.06 1.90 -0.13
N GLU A 90 -11.65 2.47 -1.17
CA GLU A 90 -12.86 1.96 -1.81
C GLU A 90 -12.54 1.66 -3.25
N ILE A 91 -12.94 0.48 -3.71
CA ILE A 91 -12.71 0.06 -5.09
C ILE A 91 -14.06 -0.20 -5.74
N ARG A 92 -14.26 0.38 -6.93
CA ARG A 92 -15.47 0.21 -7.72
C ARG A 92 -15.12 -0.31 -9.08
N GLN A 93 -15.99 -1.18 -9.61
CA GLN A 93 -15.87 -1.68 -10.96
C GLN A 93 -16.96 -0.98 -11.77
N ASP A 94 -16.56 -0.07 -12.64
CA ASP A 94 -17.50 0.75 -13.41
C ASP A 94 -16.89 0.91 -14.81
N GLY A 95 -16.95 -0.17 -15.62
CA GLY A 95 -16.25 -0.26 -16.88
C GLY A 95 -14.77 -0.55 -16.68
N GLU A 96 -14.09 0.27 -15.91
CA GLU A 96 -12.73 0.05 -15.45
C GLU A 96 -12.72 -0.03 -13.92
N CYS A 97 -11.59 -0.40 -13.35
CA CYS A 97 -11.43 -0.43 -11.90
C CYS A 97 -11.08 0.98 -11.42
N ARG A 98 -11.81 1.48 -10.43
CA ARG A 98 -11.59 2.80 -9.85
C ARG A 98 -11.33 2.67 -8.37
N LEU A 99 -10.38 3.46 -7.88
CA LEU A 99 -10.01 3.50 -6.47
C LEU A 99 -10.17 4.92 -5.94
N ASP A 100 -10.90 5.03 -4.83
CA ASP A 100 -10.93 6.25 -4.03
C ASP A 100 -10.29 5.94 -2.70
N GLY A 101 -9.17 6.58 -2.41
CA GLY A 101 -8.40 6.31 -1.22
C GLY A 101 -8.10 7.54 -0.40
N GLN A 102 -7.85 7.31 0.87
CA GLN A 102 -7.32 8.32 1.76
C GLN A 102 -6.13 7.76 2.52
N ALA A 103 -5.13 8.60 2.70
CA ALA A 103 -3.94 8.26 3.47
C ALA A 103 -3.76 9.31 4.56
N TRP A 104 -3.54 8.87 5.79
CA TRP A 104 -3.30 9.77 6.92
C TRP A 104 -1.86 9.61 7.35
N GLY A 105 -1.19 10.74 7.58
CA GLY A 105 0.20 10.72 7.98
C GLY A 105 0.68 12.05 8.51
N GLU A 106 1.98 12.22 8.49
CA GLU A 106 2.65 13.39 9.02
C GLU A 106 3.93 13.66 8.25
N LYS A 107 4.48 14.86 8.42
CA LYS A 107 5.77 15.20 7.81
C LYS A 107 6.86 14.29 8.34
N VAL A 108 7.80 13.93 7.48
CA VAL A 108 8.94 13.12 7.88
C VAL A 108 9.77 13.86 8.93
N ASP A 109 10.04 13.18 10.04
CA ASP A 109 10.95 13.64 11.09
C ASP A 109 12.06 12.59 11.16
N ARG A 110 13.24 12.93 10.67
CA ARG A 110 14.34 11.97 10.54
C ARG A 110 14.79 11.38 11.86
N LEU A 111 14.72 12.18 12.94
CA LEU A 111 15.13 11.69 14.25
C LEU A 111 14.12 10.72 14.85
N ARG A 112 12.83 10.98 14.62
CA ARG A 112 11.77 10.15 15.17
C ARG A 112 11.45 8.96 14.29
N HIS A 113 11.33 9.18 12.97
CA HIS A 113 10.96 8.11 12.04
C HIS A 113 12.13 7.24 11.65
N ARG A 114 13.35 7.79 11.59
CA ARG A 114 14.57 7.07 11.20
C ARG A 114 14.36 6.27 9.92
N PRO A 115 13.98 6.94 8.80
CA PRO A 115 13.73 6.20 7.56
C PRO A 115 15.00 5.47 7.11
N SER A 116 14.86 4.17 6.82
CA SER A 116 16.02 3.33 6.50
C SER A 116 16.32 3.31 5.00
N VAL A 117 15.30 3.36 4.17
CA VAL A 117 15.47 3.36 2.70
C VAL A 117 14.42 4.26 2.09
N GLU A 118 14.70 4.71 0.86
CA GLU A 118 13.71 5.39 0.04
C GLU A 118 13.11 4.39 -0.93
N VAL A 119 11.79 4.32 -1.01
CA VAL A 119 11.11 3.52 -2.01
C VAL A 119 10.96 4.36 -3.27
N LYS A 120 11.50 3.88 -4.39
CA LYS A 120 11.48 4.60 -5.66
C LYS A 120 10.18 4.36 -6.43
N GLY A 121 9.58 3.20 -6.27
CA GLY A 121 8.33 2.89 -6.94
C GLY A 121 7.93 1.44 -6.78
N ALA A 122 6.68 1.15 -7.12
CA ALA A 122 6.16 -0.20 -7.22
C ALA A 122 6.34 -0.70 -8.64
N THR A 123 6.57 -2.01 -8.79
CA THR A 123 6.84 -2.63 -10.07
C THR A 123 5.81 -3.70 -10.39
N PHE A 124 5.88 -4.23 -11.63
CA PHE A 124 5.03 -5.34 -12.03
C PHE A 124 5.66 -6.71 -11.70
N THR A 125 6.82 -6.70 -11.04
CA THR A 125 7.48 -7.94 -10.65
C THR A 125 6.70 -8.62 -9.54
N ALA A 126 6.42 -9.91 -9.69
CA ALA A 126 5.65 -10.74 -8.76
C ALA A 126 4.26 -10.15 -8.46
N LEU A 127 3.73 -9.35 -9.39
CA LEU A 127 2.43 -8.69 -9.24
C LEU A 127 1.31 -9.72 -9.25
N SER A 128 0.45 -9.65 -8.24
CA SER A 128 -0.71 -10.51 -8.15
C SER A 128 -1.77 -9.87 -7.26
N VAL A 129 -3.02 -9.91 -7.71
CA VAL A 129 -4.19 -9.60 -6.90
C VAL A 129 -5.17 -10.74 -7.12
N HIS A 130 -5.39 -11.56 -6.10
CA HIS A 130 -6.22 -12.74 -6.24
C HIS A 130 -6.87 -13.11 -4.91
N GLN A 131 -7.88 -13.97 -4.99
CA GLN A 131 -8.54 -14.53 -3.82
C GLN A 131 -8.05 -15.96 -3.64
N ASP A 132 -7.54 -16.27 -2.46
CA ASP A 132 -7.05 -17.59 -2.11
C ASP A 132 -8.20 -18.56 -1.82
N ALA A 133 -7.88 -19.85 -1.73
CA ALA A 133 -8.84 -20.88 -1.42
C ALA A 133 -9.51 -20.66 -0.05
N ASP A 134 -8.85 -19.95 0.86
CA ASP A 134 -9.41 -19.62 2.18
C ASP A 134 -10.38 -18.44 2.13
N GLY A 135 -10.62 -17.87 0.95
CA GLY A 135 -11.51 -16.72 0.78
C GLY A 135 -10.87 -15.38 1.00
N LEU A 136 -9.60 -15.33 1.40
CA LEU A 136 -8.91 -14.08 1.63
C LEU A 136 -8.29 -13.55 0.35
N TRP A 137 -8.37 -12.25 0.17
CA TRP A 137 -7.71 -11.57 -0.95
C TRP A 137 -6.25 -11.27 -0.60
N ARG A 138 -5.39 -11.39 -1.60
CA ARG A 138 -3.97 -11.05 -1.47
C ARG A 138 -3.58 -10.11 -2.60
N ALA A 139 -2.90 -9.04 -2.25
CA ALA A 139 -2.33 -8.10 -3.22
C ALA A 139 -0.85 -7.96 -2.94
N GLN A 140 -0.02 -8.12 -3.95
CA GLN A 140 1.43 -8.08 -3.78
C GLN A 140 2.15 -7.58 -5.02
N CYS A 141 3.31 -7.00 -4.81
CA CYS A 141 4.29 -6.73 -5.86
C CYS A 141 5.63 -6.42 -5.21
N VAL A 142 6.68 -6.34 -6.03
CA VAL A 142 8.00 -5.92 -5.58
C VAL A 142 8.12 -4.41 -5.72
N VAL A 143 8.73 -3.76 -4.73
CA VAL A 143 9.02 -2.32 -4.77
C VAL A 143 10.52 -2.11 -4.92
N ASP A 144 10.91 -1.10 -5.69
CA ASP A 144 12.31 -0.71 -5.89
C ASP A 144 12.77 0.15 -4.71
N VAL A 145 13.92 -0.17 -4.17
CA VAL A 145 14.51 0.59 -3.06
C VAL A 145 15.89 1.13 -3.39
#